data_cf644dd615fccd445d7719b0c895d388
#
_entry.id   cf644dd615fccd445d7719b0c895d388
#
_cell.length_a   1.000
_cell.length_b   1.000
_cell.length_c   1.000
_cell.angle_alpha   90.00
_cell.angle_beta   90.00
_cell.angle_gamma   90.00
#
_symmetry.space_group_name_H-M   'P 1'
#
loop_
_entity.id
_entity.type
_entity.pdbx_description
1 polymer ?
#
loop_
_entity_poly.entity_id
_entity_poly.type
_entity_poly.pdbx_seq_one_letter_code
_entity_poly.pdbx_strand_id
1 'polypeptide(L)'
;MEGRKRIAVVGSDARQAAAGRALARAGYAVAGAEQVARADVILLPLPLDESRTPLAQLLRAAKPGAFALGGRLSAQAVEIARQAGVELADYFARPELAVYNAIPTAEGCIGILLQQRTRTLWGAEVLVLGFGPVGQALAVRLSALGAGVTVCARRPEQRALAESLGLRAAPLTALAGLAPAFDTVVNTIPAPVLGDGVLARLRSGSLIVD
;
A
#
# COMPACT_ATOMS: atom_id res chain seq x y z
N MET A 1 -37.05 5.94 -10.78
CA MET A 1 -35.76 5.35 -11.14
C MET A 1 -34.68 6.37 -10.78
N GLU A 2 -33.96 6.15 -9.69
CA GLU A 2 -32.78 6.96 -9.39
C GLU A 2 -31.79 6.82 -10.55
N GLY A 3 -31.43 7.95 -11.18
CA GLY A 3 -30.53 7.97 -12.32
C GLY A 3 -29.18 7.35 -11.93
N ARG A 4 -28.60 6.53 -12.81
CA ARG A 4 -27.29 5.92 -12.62
C ARG A 4 -26.27 7.01 -12.27
N LYS A 5 -25.63 6.92 -11.08
CA LYS A 5 -24.58 7.88 -10.70
C LYS A 5 -23.43 7.86 -11.72
N ARG A 6 -23.03 9.04 -12.15
CA ARG A 6 -21.93 9.22 -13.10
C ARG A 6 -20.64 9.45 -12.35
N ILE A 7 -19.61 8.67 -12.67
CA ILE A 7 -18.29 8.76 -12.05
C ILE A 7 -17.27 9.20 -13.11
N ALA A 8 -16.59 10.31 -12.86
CA ALA A 8 -15.43 10.72 -13.64
C ALA A 8 -14.17 10.14 -13.02
N VAL A 9 -13.44 9.32 -13.77
CA VAL A 9 -12.15 8.77 -13.35
C VAL A 9 -11.04 9.63 -13.93
N VAL A 10 -10.25 10.23 -13.04
CA VAL A 10 -9.16 11.15 -13.39
C VAL A 10 -7.84 10.40 -13.35
N GLY A 11 -7.03 10.58 -14.40
CA GLY A 11 -5.75 9.89 -14.56
C GLY A 11 -5.82 8.75 -15.59
N SER A 12 -4.65 8.37 -16.12
CA SER A 12 -4.52 7.41 -17.23
C SER A 12 -3.69 6.18 -16.89
N ASP A 13 -3.29 6.02 -15.62
CA ASP A 13 -2.50 4.86 -15.22
C ASP A 13 -3.33 3.56 -15.17
N ALA A 14 -2.64 2.41 -15.09
CA ALA A 14 -3.28 1.10 -15.10
C ALA A 14 -4.27 0.90 -13.93
N ARG A 15 -4.04 1.55 -12.79
CA ARG A 15 -4.93 1.47 -11.61
C ARG A 15 -6.22 2.22 -11.85
N GLN A 16 -6.15 3.43 -12.42
CA GLN A 16 -7.33 4.21 -12.78
C GLN A 16 -8.15 3.50 -13.86
N ALA A 17 -7.49 2.94 -14.87
CA ALA A 17 -8.16 2.12 -15.87
C ALA A 17 -8.86 0.89 -15.25
N ALA A 18 -8.22 0.21 -14.30
CA ALA A 18 -8.81 -0.93 -13.58
C ALA A 18 -9.99 -0.50 -12.71
N ALA A 19 -9.88 0.61 -11.99
CA ALA A 19 -10.97 1.18 -11.20
C ALA A 19 -12.17 1.54 -12.07
N GLY A 20 -11.95 2.19 -13.22
CA GLY A 20 -12.99 2.51 -14.19
C GLY A 20 -13.74 1.26 -14.68
N ARG A 21 -13.01 0.20 -15.03
CA ARG A 21 -13.62 -1.08 -15.41
C ARG A 21 -14.43 -1.72 -14.28
N ALA A 22 -13.92 -1.69 -13.05
CA ALA A 22 -14.61 -2.24 -11.89
C ALA A 22 -15.91 -1.48 -11.60
N LEU A 23 -15.88 -0.15 -11.65
CA LEU A 23 -17.05 0.70 -11.48
C LEU A 23 -18.10 0.48 -12.58
N ALA A 24 -17.68 0.36 -13.83
CA ALA A 24 -18.57 0.05 -14.94
C ALA A 24 -19.28 -1.32 -14.77
N ARG A 25 -18.54 -2.35 -14.32
CA ARG A 25 -19.10 -3.67 -13.99
C ARG A 25 -20.08 -3.60 -12.82
N ALA A 26 -19.84 -2.72 -11.85
CA ALA A 26 -20.75 -2.48 -10.74
C ALA A 26 -22.00 -1.66 -11.13
N GLY A 27 -22.12 -1.26 -12.41
CA GLY A 27 -23.32 -0.61 -12.94
C GLY A 27 -23.27 0.92 -12.91
N TYR A 28 -22.15 1.56 -12.57
CA TYR A 28 -22.01 3.00 -12.66
C TYR A 28 -21.79 3.49 -14.09
N ALA A 29 -22.20 4.74 -14.38
CA ALA A 29 -21.84 5.42 -15.62
C ALA A 29 -20.44 6.01 -15.47
N VAL A 30 -19.43 5.41 -16.13
CA VAL A 30 -18.03 5.83 -16.00
C VAL A 30 -17.62 6.68 -17.19
N ALA A 31 -16.90 7.76 -16.94
CA ALA A 31 -16.31 8.66 -17.94
C ALA A 31 -14.92 9.11 -17.50
N GLY A 32 -14.19 9.75 -18.39
CA GLY A 32 -12.88 10.36 -18.09
C GLY A 32 -12.97 11.76 -17.48
N ALA A 33 -11.81 12.36 -17.27
CA ALA A 33 -11.69 13.69 -16.66
C ALA A 33 -12.45 14.80 -17.41
N GLU A 34 -12.67 14.64 -18.72
CA GLU A 34 -13.41 15.58 -19.57
C GLU A 34 -14.90 15.70 -19.19
N GLN A 35 -15.41 14.75 -18.42
CA GLN A 35 -16.82 14.72 -17.96
C GLN A 35 -17.00 15.17 -16.50
N VAL A 36 -15.98 15.73 -15.87
CA VAL A 36 -16.03 16.17 -14.46
C VAL A 36 -17.22 17.11 -14.18
N ALA A 37 -17.51 18.04 -15.10
CA ALA A 37 -18.63 18.97 -14.97
C ALA A 37 -20.02 18.29 -14.90
N ARG A 38 -20.13 17.01 -15.25
CA ARG A 38 -21.37 16.25 -15.25
C ARG A 38 -21.35 15.07 -14.28
N ALA A 39 -20.21 14.85 -13.59
CA ALA A 39 -20.04 13.75 -12.68
C ALA A 39 -20.69 13.98 -11.32
N ASP A 40 -21.27 12.94 -10.74
CA ASP A 40 -21.74 12.91 -9.35
C ASP A 40 -20.57 12.64 -8.41
N VAL A 41 -19.63 11.82 -8.87
CA VAL A 41 -18.42 11.45 -8.14
C VAL A 41 -17.20 11.62 -9.03
N ILE A 42 -16.13 12.15 -8.45
CA ILE A 42 -14.83 12.34 -9.11
C ILE A 42 -13.83 11.42 -8.41
N LEU A 43 -13.30 10.43 -9.11
CA LEU A 43 -12.24 9.56 -8.60
C LEU A 43 -10.89 10.10 -9.05
N LEU A 44 -10.11 10.60 -8.10
CA LEU A 44 -8.77 11.17 -8.31
C LEU A 44 -7.69 10.09 -8.40
N PRO A 45 -6.55 10.36 -9.04
CA PRO A 45 -5.44 9.41 -9.14
C PRO A 45 -4.78 9.13 -7.78
N LEU A 46 -4.07 7.98 -7.68
CA LEU A 46 -3.27 7.61 -6.53
C LEU A 46 -1.84 7.19 -6.98
N PRO A 47 -0.79 7.85 -6.48
CA PRO A 47 -0.84 9.06 -5.65
C PRO A 47 -1.43 10.23 -6.40
N LEU A 48 -2.03 11.17 -5.64
CA LEU A 48 -2.44 12.44 -6.19
C LEU A 48 -1.20 13.33 -6.31
N ASP A 49 -0.70 13.47 -7.53
CA ASP A 49 0.40 14.39 -7.85
C ASP A 49 -0.21 15.70 -8.36
N GLU A 50 -0.24 16.70 -7.48
CA GLU A 50 -0.82 18.01 -7.80
C GLU A 50 -0.02 18.75 -8.89
N SER A 51 1.24 18.40 -9.14
CA SER A 51 2.06 18.96 -10.21
C SER A 51 1.61 18.49 -11.61
N ARG A 52 1.02 17.29 -11.67
CA ARG A 52 0.52 16.67 -12.91
C ARG A 52 -1.00 16.75 -13.06
N THR A 53 -1.70 16.91 -11.94
CA THR A 53 -3.16 16.99 -11.91
C THR A 53 -3.55 18.43 -11.60
N PRO A 54 -4.17 19.17 -12.52
CA PRO A 54 -4.61 20.54 -12.26
C PRO A 54 -5.85 20.54 -11.34
N LEU A 55 -5.65 20.12 -10.08
CA LEU A 55 -6.71 19.82 -9.13
C LEU A 55 -7.66 20.99 -8.91
N ALA A 56 -7.11 22.22 -8.77
CA ALA A 56 -7.93 23.41 -8.57
C ALA A 56 -8.85 23.69 -9.76
N GLN A 57 -8.36 23.55 -10.99
CA GLN A 57 -9.15 23.74 -12.21
C GLN A 57 -10.22 22.65 -12.34
N LEU A 58 -9.84 21.41 -12.07
CA LEU A 58 -10.71 20.23 -12.15
C LEU A 58 -11.87 20.32 -11.15
N LEU A 59 -11.59 20.64 -9.89
CA LEU A 59 -12.63 20.73 -8.86
C LEU A 59 -13.53 21.96 -9.03
N ARG A 60 -13.00 23.09 -9.55
CA ARG A 60 -13.85 24.25 -9.90
C ARG A 60 -14.81 23.97 -11.06
N ALA A 61 -14.46 23.04 -11.95
CA ALA A 61 -15.34 22.63 -13.04
C ALA A 61 -16.40 21.60 -12.59
N ALA A 62 -16.31 21.07 -11.38
CA ALA A 62 -17.26 20.11 -10.86
C ALA A 62 -18.66 20.74 -10.67
N LYS A 63 -19.70 19.96 -10.92
CA LYS A 63 -21.06 20.45 -10.68
C LYS A 63 -21.32 20.64 -9.18
N PRO A 64 -22.26 21.51 -8.79
CA PRO A 64 -22.71 21.62 -7.39
C PRO A 64 -23.14 20.27 -6.83
N GLY A 65 -22.69 19.95 -5.59
CA GLY A 65 -22.98 18.69 -4.92
C GLY A 65 -22.20 17.48 -5.44
N ALA A 66 -21.22 17.67 -6.32
CA ALA A 66 -20.27 16.61 -6.67
C ALA A 66 -19.39 16.25 -5.46
N PHE A 67 -19.02 14.97 -5.38
CA PHE A 67 -18.18 14.42 -4.33
C PHE A 67 -16.87 13.90 -4.93
N ALA A 68 -15.73 14.23 -4.33
CA ALA A 68 -14.44 13.76 -4.80
C ALA A 68 -13.84 12.71 -3.86
N LEU A 69 -13.21 11.70 -4.45
CA LEU A 69 -12.52 10.62 -3.76
C LEU A 69 -11.05 10.61 -4.16
N GLY A 70 -10.15 10.71 -3.20
CA GLY A 70 -8.71 10.58 -3.42
C GLY A 70 -8.09 9.64 -2.40
N GLY A 71 -6.81 9.32 -2.57
CA GLY A 71 -6.07 8.54 -1.58
C GLY A 71 -4.75 9.22 -1.23
N ARG A 72 -4.38 9.20 0.05
CA ARG A 72 -3.18 9.86 0.59
C ARG A 72 -3.19 11.36 0.27
N LEU A 73 -4.26 12.02 0.65
CA LEU A 73 -4.48 13.44 0.37
C LEU A 73 -3.49 14.32 1.14
N SER A 74 -2.92 15.31 0.45
CA SER A 74 -2.14 16.36 1.09
C SER A 74 -3.06 17.40 1.75
N ALA A 75 -2.53 18.16 2.71
CA ALA A 75 -3.24 19.30 3.28
C ALA A 75 -3.61 20.33 2.22
N GLN A 76 -2.76 20.49 1.18
CA GLN A 76 -3.01 21.38 0.05
C GLN A 76 -4.20 20.89 -0.79
N ALA A 77 -4.31 19.60 -1.08
CA ALA A 77 -5.43 19.03 -1.83
C ALA A 77 -6.76 19.26 -1.09
N VAL A 78 -6.77 19.06 0.23
CA VAL A 78 -7.95 19.33 1.07
C VAL A 78 -8.35 20.80 1.02
N GLU A 79 -7.39 21.72 1.11
CA GLU A 79 -7.67 23.16 1.04
C GLU A 79 -8.19 23.58 -0.35
N ILE A 80 -7.63 23.03 -1.43
CA ILE A 80 -8.12 23.27 -2.80
C ILE A 80 -9.58 22.82 -2.94
N ALA A 81 -9.92 21.65 -2.42
CA ALA A 81 -11.29 21.13 -2.47
C ALA A 81 -12.26 22.01 -1.67
N ARG A 82 -11.84 22.46 -0.47
CA ARG A 82 -12.62 23.38 0.35
C ARG A 82 -12.91 24.71 -0.37
N GLN A 83 -11.90 25.27 -1.04
CA GLN A 83 -12.04 26.52 -1.83
C GLN A 83 -12.94 26.34 -3.06
N ALA A 84 -12.94 25.14 -3.64
CA ALA A 84 -13.81 24.81 -4.76
C ALA A 84 -15.25 24.45 -4.34
N GLY A 85 -15.53 24.32 -3.03
CA GLY A 85 -16.82 23.91 -2.52
C GLY A 85 -17.18 22.43 -2.82
N VAL A 86 -16.16 21.58 -3.03
CA VAL A 86 -16.31 20.15 -3.32
C VAL A 86 -15.94 19.34 -2.07
N GLU A 87 -16.82 18.47 -1.64
CA GLU A 87 -16.52 17.52 -0.57
C GLU A 87 -15.48 16.51 -1.07
N LEU A 88 -14.37 16.36 -0.33
CA LEU A 88 -13.26 15.48 -0.67
C LEU A 88 -13.01 14.49 0.47
N ALA A 89 -13.08 13.20 0.18
CA ALA A 89 -12.77 12.15 1.14
C ALA A 89 -11.53 11.35 0.74
N ASP A 90 -10.72 11.01 1.75
CA ASP A 90 -9.58 10.11 1.61
C ASP A 90 -10.01 8.66 1.82
N TYR A 91 -10.11 7.89 0.72
CA TYR A 91 -10.45 6.47 0.83
C TYR A 91 -9.30 5.64 1.44
N PHE A 92 -8.06 6.16 1.46
CA PHE A 92 -6.92 5.51 2.12
C PHE A 92 -6.99 5.64 3.65
N ALA A 93 -7.80 6.53 4.19
CA ALA A 93 -8.06 6.61 5.62
C ALA A 93 -8.89 5.41 6.16
N ARG A 94 -9.43 4.57 5.26
CA ARG A 94 -10.19 3.37 5.62
C ARG A 94 -9.26 2.23 6.02
N PRO A 95 -9.30 1.74 7.29
CA PRO A 95 -8.38 0.71 7.77
C PRO A 95 -8.46 -0.60 6.99
N GLU A 96 -9.67 -1.01 6.58
CA GLU A 96 -9.89 -2.22 5.80
C GLU A 96 -9.22 -2.18 4.43
N LEU A 97 -9.11 -1.01 3.81
CA LEU A 97 -8.42 -0.86 2.54
C LEU A 97 -6.92 -1.11 2.68
N ALA A 98 -6.31 -0.68 3.80
CA ALA A 98 -4.92 -0.96 4.08
C ALA A 98 -4.66 -2.47 4.18
N VAL A 99 -5.58 -3.22 4.79
CA VAL A 99 -5.50 -4.69 4.89
C VAL A 99 -5.63 -5.33 3.50
N TYR A 100 -6.64 -4.94 2.71
CA TYR A 100 -6.82 -5.49 1.36
C TYR A 100 -5.64 -5.14 0.43
N ASN A 101 -5.12 -3.91 0.49
CA ASN A 101 -4.00 -3.48 -0.34
C ASN A 101 -2.67 -4.16 0.06
N ALA A 102 -2.55 -4.64 1.30
CA ALA A 102 -1.40 -5.40 1.75
C ALA A 102 -1.27 -6.76 1.03
N ILE A 103 -2.37 -7.35 0.57
CA ILE A 103 -2.37 -8.65 -0.10
C ILE A 103 -1.56 -8.61 -1.41
N PRO A 104 -1.93 -7.80 -2.42
CA PRO A 104 -1.16 -7.73 -3.66
C PRO A 104 0.27 -7.21 -3.45
N THR A 105 0.50 -6.36 -2.43
CA THR A 105 1.85 -5.90 -2.08
C THR A 105 2.71 -7.06 -1.59
N ALA A 106 2.18 -7.91 -0.70
CA ALA A 106 2.87 -9.10 -0.22
C ALA A 106 3.14 -10.12 -1.35
N GLU A 107 2.18 -10.32 -2.24
CA GLU A 107 2.33 -11.20 -3.42
C GLU A 107 3.40 -10.67 -4.38
N GLY A 108 3.41 -9.37 -4.64
CA GLY A 108 4.46 -8.73 -5.44
C GLY A 108 5.85 -8.89 -4.82
N CYS A 109 5.97 -8.72 -3.50
CA CYS A 109 7.21 -8.97 -2.77
C CYS A 109 7.65 -10.44 -2.90
N ILE A 110 6.75 -11.40 -2.74
CA ILE A 110 7.06 -12.83 -2.93
C ILE A 110 7.52 -13.08 -4.37
N GLY A 111 6.89 -12.46 -5.36
CA GLY A 111 7.32 -12.52 -6.76
C GLY A 111 8.76 -12.06 -6.95
N ILE A 112 9.14 -10.92 -6.33
CA ILE A 112 10.53 -10.43 -6.34
C ILE A 112 11.48 -11.44 -5.67
N LEU A 113 11.11 -11.98 -4.52
CA LEU A 113 11.92 -12.98 -3.83
C LEU A 113 12.14 -14.21 -4.68
N LEU A 114 11.11 -14.74 -5.34
CA LEU A 114 11.22 -15.91 -6.23
C LEU A 114 12.09 -15.65 -7.45
N GLN A 115 12.13 -14.42 -7.96
CA GLN A 115 12.96 -14.04 -9.11
C GLN A 115 14.41 -13.77 -8.75
N GLN A 116 14.66 -13.19 -7.59
CA GLN A 116 16.00 -12.71 -7.20
C GLN A 116 16.80 -13.75 -6.39
N ARG A 117 16.13 -14.67 -5.72
CA ARG A 117 16.82 -15.74 -4.97
C ARG A 117 17.30 -16.84 -5.89
N THR A 118 18.51 -17.33 -5.59
CA THR A 118 19.08 -18.51 -6.28
C THR A 118 18.62 -19.83 -5.64
N ARG A 119 17.87 -19.76 -4.52
CA ARG A 119 17.35 -20.90 -3.79
C ARG A 119 15.85 -20.74 -3.55
N THR A 120 15.15 -21.84 -3.28
CA THR A 120 13.72 -21.83 -2.95
C THR A 120 13.43 -21.03 -1.67
N LEU A 121 12.20 -20.61 -1.50
CA LEU A 121 11.73 -20.04 -0.23
C LEU A 121 11.53 -21.10 0.85
N TRP A 122 11.28 -22.33 0.46
CA TRP A 122 11.22 -23.44 1.41
C TRP A 122 12.56 -23.62 2.12
N GLY A 123 12.53 -23.61 3.47
CA GLY A 123 13.73 -23.66 4.31
C GLY A 123 14.57 -22.40 4.34
N ALA A 124 14.14 -21.30 3.68
CA ALA A 124 14.81 -20.01 3.76
C ALA A 124 14.61 -19.36 5.14
N GLU A 125 15.63 -18.71 5.67
CA GLU A 125 15.52 -17.88 6.88
C GLU A 125 15.25 -16.44 6.48
N VAL A 126 14.00 -15.99 6.70
CA VAL A 126 13.52 -14.67 6.27
C VAL A 126 13.23 -13.81 7.49
N LEU A 127 13.83 -12.62 7.50
CA LEU A 127 13.56 -11.57 8.48
C LEU A 127 12.60 -10.54 7.90
N VAL A 128 11.42 -10.39 8.50
CA VAL A 128 10.43 -9.37 8.13
C VAL A 128 10.48 -8.25 9.15
N LEU A 129 10.85 -7.05 8.72
CA LEU A 129 10.87 -5.86 9.55
C LEU A 129 9.51 -5.17 9.49
N GLY A 130 8.88 -5.03 10.65
CA GLY A 130 7.52 -4.51 10.80
C GLY A 130 6.45 -5.60 10.76
N PHE A 131 5.35 -5.36 11.50
CA PHE A 131 4.19 -6.24 11.52
C PHE A 131 2.89 -5.44 11.41
N GLY A 132 2.91 -4.45 10.50
CA GLY A 132 1.72 -3.77 9.99
C GLY A 132 0.99 -4.65 8.96
N PRO A 133 -0.02 -4.12 8.27
CA PRO A 133 -0.81 -4.92 7.31
C PRO A 133 0.05 -5.67 6.28
N VAL A 134 1.04 -5.01 5.67
CA VAL A 134 1.94 -5.66 4.69
C VAL A 134 2.81 -6.73 5.34
N GLY A 135 3.44 -6.42 6.49
CA GLY A 135 4.27 -7.38 7.21
C GLY A 135 3.50 -8.62 7.63
N GLN A 136 2.26 -8.48 8.09
CA GLN A 136 1.37 -9.60 8.45
C GLN A 136 1.03 -10.44 7.21
N ALA A 137 0.54 -9.80 6.15
CA ALA A 137 0.17 -10.49 4.91
C ALA A 137 1.36 -11.26 4.30
N LEU A 138 2.56 -10.68 4.35
CA LEU A 138 3.78 -11.27 3.83
C LEU A 138 4.28 -12.43 4.70
N ALA A 139 4.43 -12.21 6.02
CA ALA A 139 5.01 -13.19 6.94
C ALA A 139 4.22 -14.49 6.97
N VAL A 140 2.87 -14.42 7.02
CA VAL A 140 2.00 -15.59 6.98
C VAL A 140 2.15 -16.37 5.67
N ARG A 141 2.23 -15.66 4.52
CA ARG A 141 2.41 -16.32 3.22
C ARG A 141 3.78 -16.95 3.05
N LEU A 142 4.83 -16.29 3.51
CA LEU A 142 6.18 -16.86 3.49
C LEU A 142 6.28 -18.10 4.37
N SER A 143 5.67 -18.07 5.55
CA SER A 143 5.60 -19.26 6.43
C SER A 143 4.84 -20.40 5.76
N ALA A 144 3.72 -20.13 5.09
CA ALA A 144 2.95 -21.12 4.34
C ALA A 144 3.74 -21.73 3.15
N LEU A 145 4.70 -20.97 2.59
CA LEU A 145 5.64 -21.46 1.58
C LEU A 145 6.82 -22.25 2.19
N GLY A 146 6.82 -22.49 3.51
CA GLY A 146 7.83 -23.27 4.22
C GLY A 146 9.09 -22.48 4.58
N ALA A 147 9.06 -21.15 4.55
CA ALA A 147 10.16 -20.33 5.05
C ALA A 147 10.14 -20.26 6.58
N GLY A 148 11.32 -20.22 7.20
CA GLY A 148 11.51 -19.90 8.60
C GLY A 148 11.44 -18.38 8.80
N VAL A 149 10.25 -17.88 9.17
CA VAL A 149 10.02 -16.43 9.26
C VAL A 149 10.24 -15.93 10.69
N THR A 150 11.03 -14.88 10.83
CA THR A 150 11.15 -14.08 12.05
C THR A 150 10.66 -12.67 11.80
N VAL A 151 9.73 -12.21 12.61
CA VAL A 151 9.21 -10.85 12.58
C VAL A 151 10.00 -9.99 13.56
N CYS A 152 10.51 -8.85 13.11
CA CYS A 152 11.16 -7.88 13.97
C CYS A 152 10.28 -6.63 14.09
N ALA A 153 9.66 -6.40 15.26
CA ALA A 153 8.69 -5.34 15.44
C ALA A 153 8.92 -4.53 16.73
N ARG A 154 8.62 -3.23 16.66
CA ARG A 154 8.81 -2.31 17.80
C ARG A 154 7.80 -2.59 18.90
N ARG A 155 6.51 -2.73 18.57
CA ARG A 155 5.43 -2.82 19.53
C ARG A 155 5.27 -4.24 20.08
N PRO A 156 5.15 -4.41 21.42
CA PRO A 156 4.97 -5.73 22.03
C PRO A 156 3.74 -6.49 21.51
N GLU A 157 2.62 -5.78 21.30
CA GLU A 157 1.39 -6.39 20.80
C GLU A 157 1.53 -6.94 19.38
N GLN A 158 2.38 -6.34 18.55
CA GLN A 158 2.68 -6.88 17.22
C GLN A 158 3.48 -8.18 17.30
N ARG A 159 4.43 -8.26 18.23
CA ARG A 159 5.21 -9.49 18.47
C ARG A 159 4.34 -10.62 19.01
N ALA A 160 3.51 -10.31 20.00
CA ALA A 160 2.56 -11.27 20.55
C ALA A 160 1.59 -11.81 19.48
N LEU A 161 1.11 -10.92 18.58
CA LEU A 161 0.29 -11.33 17.45
C LEU A 161 1.06 -12.23 16.48
N ALA A 162 2.34 -11.93 16.18
CA ALA A 162 3.16 -12.78 15.33
C ALA A 162 3.35 -14.16 15.94
N GLU A 163 3.65 -14.23 17.25
CA GLU A 163 3.80 -15.48 17.99
C GLU A 163 2.51 -16.29 18.02
N SER A 164 1.35 -15.66 18.19
CA SER A 164 0.04 -16.33 18.16
C SER A 164 -0.27 -16.96 16.79
N LEU A 165 0.36 -16.48 15.73
CA LEU A 165 0.28 -17.02 14.36
C LEU A 165 1.37 -18.08 14.07
N GLY A 166 2.13 -18.50 15.08
CA GLY A 166 3.19 -19.50 14.95
C GLY A 166 4.49 -18.96 14.34
N LEU A 167 4.66 -17.64 14.25
CA LEU A 167 5.87 -16.99 13.73
C LEU A 167 6.85 -16.70 14.87
N ARG A 168 8.14 -16.72 14.58
CA ARG A 168 9.14 -16.20 15.52
C ARG A 168 9.05 -14.68 15.57
N ALA A 169 9.22 -14.09 16.74
CA ALA A 169 9.21 -12.62 16.88
C ALA A 169 10.34 -12.12 17.76
N ALA A 170 10.83 -10.91 17.46
CA ALA A 170 11.86 -10.23 18.20
C ALA A 170 11.62 -8.72 18.26
N PRO A 171 12.15 -8.01 19.28
CA PRO A 171 12.09 -6.56 19.31
C PRO A 171 13.01 -5.97 18.23
N LEU A 172 12.63 -4.82 17.67
CA LEU A 172 13.41 -4.14 16.63
C LEU A 172 14.83 -3.76 17.12
N THR A 173 15.00 -3.57 18.43
CA THR A 173 16.31 -3.32 19.07
C THR A 173 17.29 -4.50 18.95
N ALA A 174 16.79 -5.72 18.72
CA ALA A 174 17.62 -6.91 18.53
C ALA A 174 18.09 -7.09 17.08
N LEU A 175 17.65 -6.23 16.14
CA LEU A 175 17.88 -6.37 14.70
C LEU A 175 19.35 -6.61 14.34
N ALA A 176 20.26 -5.80 14.89
CA ALA A 176 21.70 -5.91 14.58
C ALA A 176 22.31 -7.24 15.04
N GLY A 177 21.81 -7.82 16.13
CA GLY A 177 22.25 -9.15 16.63
C GLY A 177 21.68 -10.31 15.81
N LEU A 178 20.49 -10.12 15.26
CA LEU A 178 19.79 -11.13 14.48
C LEU A 178 20.25 -11.20 13.02
N ALA A 179 20.64 -10.06 12.46
CA ALA A 179 20.96 -9.90 11.02
C ALA A 179 21.85 -11.03 10.45
N PRO A 180 22.90 -11.52 11.12
CA PRO A 180 23.75 -12.60 10.59
C PRO A 180 23.04 -13.93 10.36
N ALA A 181 21.88 -14.15 10.97
CA ALA A 181 21.16 -15.44 10.88
C ALA A 181 20.32 -15.56 9.59
N PHE A 182 20.06 -14.47 8.89
CA PHE A 182 19.11 -14.42 7.78
C PHE A 182 19.80 -14.26 6.44
N ASP A 183 19.31 -14.95 5.43
CA ASP A 183 19.70 -14.83 4.04
C ASP A 183 18.80 -13.87 3.26
N THR A 184 17.67 -13.51 3.84
CA THR A 184 16.68 -12.61 3.22
C THR A 184 16.10 -11.67 4.28
N VAL A 185 16.07 -10.39 3.96
CA VAL A 185 15.46 -9.35 4.80
C VAL A 185 14.44 -8.59 3.97
N VAL A 186 13.23 -8.46 4.49
CA VAL A 186 12.18 -7.63 3.86
C VAL A 186 11.79 -6.53 4.83
N ASN A 187 12.01 -5.27 4.43
CA ASN A 187 11.57 -4.13 5.20
C ASN A 187 10.15 -3.70 4.79
N THR A 188 9.26 -3.63 5.75
CA THR A 188 7.89 -3.10 5.58
C THR A 188 7.63 -1.87 6.44
N ILE A 189 8.68 -1.33 7.08
CA ILE A 189 8.60 -0.13 7.91
C ILE A 189 8.92 1.08 7.04
N PRO A 190 8.05 2.09 6.93
CA PRO A 190 8.31 3.29 6.13
C PRO A 190 9.27 4.24 6.86
N ALA A 191 10.45 3.75 7.25
CA ALA A 191 11.50 4.49 7.93
C ALA A 191 12.86 3.80 7.72
N PRO A 192 13.99 4.52 7.75
CA PRO A 192 15.34 3.96 7.57
C PRO A 192 15.76 3.13 8.79
N VAL A 193 15.35 1.86 8.85
CA VAL A 193 15.70 0.92 9.92
C VAL A 193 16.94 0.08 9.62
N LEU A 194 17.35 -0.01 8.36
CA LEU A 194 18.52 -0.74 7.88
C LEU A 194 19.73 0.22 7.76
N GLY A 195 20.20 0.73 8.89
CA GLY A 195 21.40 1.56 8.92
C GLY A 195 22.68 0.74 8.71
N ASP A 196 23.82 1.42 8.47
CA ASP A 196 25.12 0.81 8.18
C ASP A 196 25.54 -0.26 9.17
N GLY A 197 25.28 -0.05 10.47
CA GLY A 197 25.59 -1.03 11.53
C GLY A 197 24.79 -2.33 11.44
N VAL A 198 23.61 -2.33 10.82
CA VAL A 198 22.82 -3.54 10.53
C VAL A 198 23.29 -4.16 9.22
N LEU A 199 23.46 -3.35 8.18
CA LEU A 199 23.88 -3.80 6.85
C LEU A 199 25.23 -4.51 6.89
N ALA A 200 26.20 -3.98 7.64
CA ALA A 200 27.53 -4.58 7.83
C ALA A 200 27.50 -5.95 8.52
N ARG A 201 26.38 -6.32 9.19
CA ARG A 201 26.22 -7.59 9.89
C ARG A 201 25.46 -8.64 9.08
N LEU A 202 24.82 -8.26 7.98
CA LEU A 202 24.18 -9.21 7.10
C LEU A 202 25.21 -10.16 6.45
N ARG A 203 24.79 -11.36 6.14
CA ARG A 203 25.63 -12.30 5.37
C ARG A 203 25.92 -11.71 4.00
N SER A 204 27.13 -11.94 3.51
CA SER A 204 27.44 -11.64 2.10
C SER A 204 26.47 -12.38 1.19
N GLY A 205 25.88 -11.68 0.23
CA GLY A 205 24.87 -12.21 -0.68
C GLY A 205 23.46 -12.31 -0.12
N SER A 206 23.17 -11.78 1.09
CA SER A 206 21.80 -11.65 1.57
C SER A 206 20.97 -10.76 0.64
N LEU A 207 19.75 -11.19 0.35
CA LEU A 207 18.77 -10.42 -0.42
C LEU A 207 18.04 -9.46 0.51
N ILE A 208 18.01 -8.19 0.15
CA ILE A 208 17.22 -7.16 0.83
C ILE A 208 16.15 -6.66 -0.13
N VAL A 209 14.92 -6.61 0.36
CA VAL A 209 13.77 -5.97 -0.32
C VAL A 209 13.24 -4.87 0.60
N ASP A 210 13.16 -3.63 0.09
CA ASP A 210 12.71 -2.44 0.83
C ASP A 210 11.59 -1.73 0.04
#